data_cf23ad6a0cf9d574f67b187e2fc9f4ba
#
_entry.id   cf23ad6a0cf9d574f67b187e2fc9f4ba
#
_cell.length_a   1.000
_cell.length_b   1.000
_cell.length_c   1.000
_cell.angle_alpha   90.00
_cell.angle_beta   90.00
_cell.angle_gamma   90.00
#
_symmetry.space_group_name_H-M   'P 1'
#
loop_
_entity.id
_entity.type
_entity.pdbx_description
1 polymer ?
#
loop_
_entity_poly.entity_id
_entity_poly.type
_entity_poly.pdbx_seq_one_letter_code
_entity_poly.pdbx_strand_id
1 'polypeptide(L)'
;MRKLIALSLVATLVAGDAMAQKDNSGYPITQVPFTSVKVTPGTFWGQRLQASRDVTIPLAFSKGESENRYTNFSQAAEHLQDPSKVFKVDGVMGYSFDDTDPYKTLEGASYLLQTYPNAKFKGKSLDKYCDSVIAVIASAQEPDGYLFTARTQNPKEPHGWAGTKRWEMVEDLSHEFYNLGHLC
;
A
#
# COMPACT_ATOMS: atom_id res chain seq x y z
N MET A 1 52.65 -13.10 14.36
CA MET A 1 51.64 -13.92 13.63
C MET A 1 50.33 -13.89 14.40
N ARG A 2 49.41 -13.00 14.01
CA ARG A 2 48.06 -12.91 14.61
C ARG A 2 47.10 -13.61 13.67
N LYS A 3 46.49 -14.68 14.13
CA LYS A 3 45.43 -15.41 13.39
C LYS A 3 44.15 -14.63 13.48
N LEU A 4 43.65 -14.12 12.36
CA LEU A 4 42.30 -13.60 12.19
C LEU A 4 41.33 -14.79 12.10
N ILE A 5 40.43 -14.91 13.07
CA ILE A 5 39.30 -15.84 13.02
C ILE A 5 38.17 -15.08 12.32
N ALA A 6 37.87 -15.48 11.11
CA ALA A 6 36.67 -15.00 10.38
C ALA A 6 35.46 -15.71 10.94
N LEU A 7 34.60 -14.95 11.64
CA LEU A 7 33.30 -15.43 12.11
C LEU A 7 32.32 -15.24 10.96
N SER A 8 32.01 -16.33 10.24
CA SER A 8 30.96 -16.34 9.22
C SER A 8 29.60 -16.42 9.93
N LEU A 9 28.88 -15.29 9.92
CA LEU A 9 27.51 -15.23 10.36
C LEU A 9 26.61 -15.84 9.26
N VAL A 10 26.19 -17.08 9.44
CA VAL A 10 25.17 -17.71 8.60
C VAL A 10 23.82 -17.14 9.07
N ALA A 11 23.31 -16.16 8.35
CA ALA A 11 21.93 -15.72 8.50
C ALA A 11 21.01 -16.78 7.90
N THR A 12 20.47 -17.68 8.71
CA THR A 12 19.35 -18.52 8.35
C THR A 12 18.12 -17.64 8.19
N LEU A 13 17.76 -17.34 6.95
CA LEU A 13 16.44 -16.86 6.59
C LEU A 13 15.44 -17.96 6.96
N VAL A 14 14.83 -17.84 8.12
CA VAL A 14 13.60 -18.55 8.43
C VAL A 14 12.53 -17.88 7.57
N ALA A 15 12.21 -18.49 6.43
CA ALA A 15 10.95 -18.23 5.76
C ALA A 15 9.86 -18.65 6.75
N GLY A 16 9.37 -17.68 7.52
CA GLY A 16 8.19 -17.88 8.34
C GLY A 16 7.04 -18.11 7.37
N ASP A 17 6.61 -19.38 7.24
CA ASP A 17 5.26 -19.65 6.77
C ASP A 17 4.35 -18.75 7.59
N ALA A 18 3.62 -17.84 6.93
CA ALA A 18 2.53 -17.12 7.54
C ALA A 18 1.48 -18.17 7.91
N MET A 19 1.70 -18.82 9.03
CA MET A 19 0.74 -19.69 9.67
C MET A 19 -0.43 -18.80 9.96
N ALA A 20 -1.54 -19.03 9.24
CA ALA A 20 -2.81 -18.43 9.58
C ALA A 20 -2.96 -18.58 11.11
N GLN A 21 -2.96 -17.48 11.82
CA GLN A 21 -3.02 -17.44 13.26
C GLN A 21 -4.25 -18.27 13.65
N LYS A 22 -4.04 -19.39 14.32
CA LYS A 22 -5.12 -20.26 14.74
C LYS A 22 -5.92 -19.47 15.74
N ASP A 23 -7.06 -18.94 15.30
CA ASP A 23 -7.93 -18.13 16.13
C ASP A 23 -8.48 -19.01 17.25
N ASN A 24 -7.91 -18.87 18.44
CA ASN A 24 -8.39 -19.51 19.67
C ASN A 24 -9.48 -18.67 20.37
N SER A 25 -10.12 -17.74 19.64
CA SER A 25 -11.13 -16.82 20.20
C SER A 25 -12.41 -17.54 20.65
N GLY A 26 -12.58 -18.83 20.38
CA GLY A 26 -13.82 -19.55 20.64
C GLY A 26 -14.95 -19.17 19.68
N TYR A 27 -14.68 -18.34 18.68
CA TYR A 27 -15.66 -17.99 17.64
C TYR A 27 -15.92 -19.20 16.73
N PRO A 28 -17.21 -19.59 16.52
CA PRO A 28 -17.53 -20.86 15.87
C PRO A 28 -17.26 -20.89 14.37
N ILE A 29 -16.93 -19.72 13.77
CA ILE A 29 -16.66 -19.59 12.34
C ILE A 29 -15.19 -19.21 12.15
N THR A 30 -14.48 -19.96 11.30
CA THR A 30 -13.11 -19.66 10.90
C THR A 30 -13.09 -19.23 9.43
N GLN A 31 -12.24 -18.26 9.12
CA GLN A 31 -12.07 -17.79 7.74
C GLN A 31 -11.41 -18.88 6.91
N VAL A 32 -11.98 -19.16 5.74
CA VAL A 32 -11.35 -20.05 4.75
C VAL A 32 -10.30 -19.23 3.98
N PRO A 33 -9.03 -19.66 3.94
CA PRO A 33 -8.03 -19.00 3.11
C PRO A 33 -8.51 -18.95 1.65
N PHE A 34 -8.49 -17.77 1.02
CA PHE A 34 -8.99 -17.63 -0.36
C PHE A 34 -8.19 -18.49 -1.35
N THR A 35 -6.92 -18.81 -1.07
CA THR A 35 -6.09 -19.75 -1.83
C THR A 35 -6.63 -21.18 -1.84
N SER A 36 -7.48 -21.53 -0.88
CA SER A 36 -8.19 -22.81 -0.82
C SER A 36 -9.47 -22.83 -1.67
N VAL A 37 -9.89 -21.67 -2.21
CA VAL A 37 -11.09 -21.52 -3.04
C VAL A 37 -10.69 -21.51 -4.51
N LYS A 38 -11.20 -22.48 -5.27
CA LYS A 38 -10.99 -22.55 -6.73
C LYS A 38 -12.22 -22.04 -7.45
N VAL A 39 -12.05 -20.96 -8.21
CA VAL A 39 -13.10 -20.41 -9.05
C VAL A 39 -13.03 -21.06 -10.43
N THR A 40 -14.13 -21.70 -10.86
CA THR A 40 -14.19 -22.38 -12.16
C THR A 40 -14.20 -21.36 -13.31
N PRO A 41 -13.28 -21.44 -14.27
CA PRO A 41 -13.28 -20.58 -15.45
C PRO A 41 -14.61 -20.69 -16.23
N GLY A 42 -15.05 -19.58 -16.84
CA GLY A 42 -16.29 -19.52 -17.64
C GLY A 42 -17.58 -19.37 -16.81
N THR A 43 -17.55 -19.58 -15.50
CA THR A 43 -18.67 -19.27 -14.60
C THR A 43 -18.78 -17.76 -14.38
N PHE A 44 -19.87 -17.30 -13.78
CA PHE A 44 -20.05 -15.89 -13.42
C PHE A 44 -18.87 -15.35 -12.61
N TRP A 45 -18.45 -16.04 -11.57
CA TRP A 45 -17.32 -15.62 -10.75
C TRP A 45 -15.97 -15.75 -11.47
N GLY A 46 -15.80 -16.76 -12.32
CA GLY A 46 -14.61 -16.91 -13.15
C GLY A 46 -14.44 -15.75 -14.14
N GLN A 47 -15.53 -15.28 -14.75
CA GLN A 47 -15.52 -14.10 -15.61
C GLN A 47 -15.19 -12.81 -14.84
N ARG A 48 -15.70 -12.67 -13.60
CA ARG A 48 -15.37 -11.52 -12.74
C ARG A 48 -13.90 -11.50 -12.34
N LEU A 49 -13.34 -12.65 -12.00
CA LEU A 49 -11.92 -12.76 -11.68
C LEU A 49 -11.04 -12.45 -12.89
N GLN A 50 -11.45 -12.91 -14.07
CA GLN A 50 -10.78 -12.56 -15.33
C GLN A 50 -10.87 -11.05 -15.63
N ALA A 51 -12.03 -10.43 -15.45
CA ALA A 51 -12.21 -8.99 -15.64
C ALA A 51 -11.35 -8.19 -14.63
N SER A 52 -11.24 -8.67 -13.39
CA SER A 52 -10.35 -8.06 -12.40
C SER A 52 -8.89 -8.06 -12.87
N ARG A 53 -8.42 -9.20 -13.39
CA ARG A 53 -7.05 -9.35 -13.92
C ARG A 53 -6.78 -8.49 -15.15
N ASP A 54 -7.70 -8.54 -16.13
CA ASP A 54 -7.42 -8.02 -17.46
C ASP A 54 -7.82 -6.54 -17.62
N VAL A 55 -8.71 -6.06 -16.75
CA VAL A 55 -9.29 -4.71 -16.86
C VAL A 55 -9.19 -3.92 -15.56
N THR A 56 -9.76 -4.42 -14.45
CA THR A 56 -9.97 -3.60 -13.25
C THR A 56 -8.66 -3.17 -12.61
N ILE A 57 -7.77 -4.10 -12.30
CA ILE A 57 -6.47 -3.78 -11.68
C ILE A 57 -5.57 -2.95 -12.61
N PRO A 58 -5.41 -3.29 -13.91
CA PRO A 58 -4.67 -2.44 -14.84
C PRO A 58 -5.25 -1.03 -14.97
N LEU A 59 -6.58 -0.90 -14.99
CA LEU A 59 -7.23 0.42 -15.05
C LEU A 59 -7.00 1.22 -13.78
N ALA A 60 -7.11 0.61 -12.60
CA ALA A 60 -6.89 1.27 -11.32
C ALA A 60 -5.47 1.84 -11.22
N PHE A 61 -4.44 1.07 -11.59
CA PHE A 61 -3.07 1.57 -11.65
C PHE A 61 -2.89 2.68 -12.69
N SER A 62 -3.49 2.53 -13.89
CA SER A 62 -3.42 3.58 -14.93
C SER A 62 -4.07 4.87 -14.46
N LYS A 63 -5.17 4.78 -13.71
CA LYS A 63 -5.83 5.94 -13.09
C LYS A 63 -4.98 6.56 -11.99
N GLY A 64 -4.38 5.73 -11.12
CA GLY A 64 -3.43 6.20 -10.11
C GLY A 64 -2.31 7.05 -10.72
N GLU A 65 -1.76 6.62 -11.85
CA GLU A 65 -0.73 7.38 -12.58
C GLU A 65 -1.30 8.66 -13.22
N SER A 66 -2.44 8.59 -13.92
CA SER A 66 -2.99 9.73 -14.66
C SER A 66 -3.61 10.81 -13.79
N GLU A 67 -4.03 10.45 -12.57
CA GLU A 67 -4.66 11.34 -11.60
C GLU A 67 -3.71 11.75 -10.47
N ASN A 68 -2.40 11.53 -10.67
CA ASN A 68 -1.34 11.94 -9.75
C ASN A 68 -1.43 11.34 -8.33
N ARG A 69 -2.05 10.13 -8.17
CA ARG A 69 -2.22 9.48 -6.87
C ARG A 69 -0.92 8.99 -6.22
N TYR A 70 0.21 9.15 -6.90
CA TYR A 70 1.56 8.84 -6.36
C TYR A 70 2.37 10.10 -6.10
N THR A 71 1.96 11.25 -6.66
CA THR A 71 2.68 12.53 -6.54
C THR A 71 2.67 13.04 -5.10
N ASN A 72 1.56 12.88 -4.39
CA ASN A 72 1.45 13.23 -2.97
C ASN A 72 2.48 12.49 -2.10
N PHE A 73 2.74 11.21 -2.35
CA PHE A 73 3.80 10.46 -1.65
C PHE A 73 5.19 10.99 -2.01
N SER A 74 5.46 11.24 -3.28
CA SER A 74 6.74 11.79 -3.71
C SER A 74 7.01 13.16 -3.09
N GLN A 75 6.01 14.02 -3.02
CA GLN A 75 6.11 15.35 -2.40
C GLN A 75 6.31 15.25 -0.88
N ALA A 76 5.61 14.34 -0.21
CA ALA A 76 5.83 14.07 1.20
C ALA A 76 7.26 13.58 1.46
N ALA A 77 7.77 12.67 0.63
CA ALA A 77 9.15 12.19 0.72
C ALA A 77 10.18 13.31 0.50
N GLU A 78 9.94 14.21 -0.46
CA GLU A 78 10.80 15.37 -0.68
C GLU A 78 10.82 16.33 0.51
N HIS A 79 9.65 16.57 1.14
CA HIS A 79 9.57 17.39 2.35
C HIS A 79 10.32 16.73 3.52
N LEU A 80 10.20 15.41 3.68
CA LEU A 80 10.93 14.68 4.74
C LEU A 80 12.45 14.75 4.56
N GLN A 81 12.93 14.76 3.31
CA GLN A 81 14.36 14.90 3.00
C GLN A 81 14.85 16.34 3.16
N ASP A 82 14.03 17.30 2.82
CA ASP A 82 14.33 18.73 2.89
C ASP A 82 13.09 19.51 3.38
N PRO A 83 12.99 19.79 4.70
CA PRO A 83 11.85 20.49 5.28
C PRO A 83 11.63 21.93 4.78
N SER A 84 12.57 22.50 4.01
CA SER A 84 12.37 23.79 3.33
C SER A 84 11.46 23.67 2.10
N LYS A 85 11.36 22.48 1.52
CA LYS A 85 10.44 22.16 0.44
C LYS A 85 9.05 21.93 1.01
N VAL A 86 8.13 22.80 0.69
CA VAL A 86 6.71 22.69 1.05
C VAL A 86 5.86 22.72 -0.20
N PHE A 87 4.78 21.97 -0.21
CA PHE A 87 3.92 21.79 -1.37
C PHE A 87 2.53 22.33 -1.09
N LYS A 88 1.86 22.78 -2.14
CA LYS A 88 0.45 23.17 -2.05
C LYS A 88 -0.41 21.90 -2.13
N VAL A 89 -0.86 21.41 -0.99
CA VAL A 89 -1.55 20.11 -0.86
C VAL A 89 -2.82 20.07 -1.73
N ASP A 90 -3.64 21.09 -1.69
CA ASP A 90 -4.88 21.19 -2.48
C ASP A 90 -4.67 21.18 -4.02
N GLY A 91 -3.44 21.31 -4.49
CA GLY A 91 -3.11 21.25 -5.92
C GLY A 91 -2.89 19.83 -6.45
N VAL A 92 -2.67 18.87 -5.55
CA VAL A 92 -2.33 17.47 -5.86
C VAL A 92 -3.39 16.52 -5.35
N MET A 93 -3.92 16.77 -4.17
CA MET A 93 -4.93 15.95 -3.53
C MET A 93 -6.30 16.64 -3.64
N GLY A 94 -7.29 15.90 -4.11
CA GLY A 94 -8.69 16.34 -4.07
C GLY A 94 -9.33 16.10 -2.69
N TYR A 95 -8.86 15.05 -2.00
CA TYR A 95 -9.35 14.64 -0.69
C TYR A 95 -8.19 14.28 0.24
N SER A 96 -8.37 14.49 1.54
CA SER A 96 -7.38 14.14 2.55
C SER A 96 -7.04 12.64 2.58
N PHE A 97 -7.92 11.82 2.06
CA PHE A 97 -7.80 10.35 2.06
C PHE A 97 -7.39 9.74 0.71
N ASP A 98 -6.86 10.54 -0.20
CA ASP A 98 -6.38 10.07 -1.53
C ASP A 98 -5.27 9.00 -1.41
N ASP A 99 -4.55 8.95 -0.30
CA ASP A 99 -3.57 7.89 0.01
C ASP A 99 -4.17 6.48 -0.05
N THR A 100 -5.47 6.32 0.19
CA THR A 100 -6.11 4.99 0.19
C THR A 100 -6.23 4.38 -1.19
N ASP A 101 -6.22 5.16 -2.26
CA ASP A 101 -6.38 4.65 -3.62
C ASP A 101 -5.23 3.70 -4.01
N PRO A 102 -3.94 4.06 -3.83
CA PRO A 102 -2.84 3.12 -4.00
C PRO A 102 -2.90 1.91 -3.07
N TYR A 103 -3.27 2.07 -1.80
CA TYR A 103 -3.33 0.97 -0.84
C TYR A 103 -4.33 -0.10 -1.28
N LYS A 104 -5.56 0.30 -1.59
CA LYS A 104 -6.62 -0.60 -2.08
C LYS A 104 -6.27 -1.26 -3.41
N THR A 105 -5.60 -0.52 -4.29
CA THR A 105 -5.16 -1.07 -5.58
C THR A 105 -4.08 -2.12 -5.38
N LEU A 106 -3.12 -1.88 -4.48
CA LEU A 106 -2.08 -2.85 -4.10
C LEU A 106 -2.68 -4.09 -3.44
N GLU A 107 -3.63 -3.93 -2.52
CA GLU A 107 -4.35 -5.04 -1.91
C GLU A 107 -5.00 -5.92 -2.98
N GLY A 108 -5.80 -5.33 -3.87
CA GLY A 108 -6.42 -6.05 -4.97
C GLY A 108 -5.42 -6.73 -5.92
N ALA A 109 -4.30 -6.08 -6.20
CA ALA A 109 -3.22 -6.64 -7.02
C ALA A 109 -2.52 -7.81 -6.32
N SER A 110 -2.35 -7.75 -5.00
CA SER A 110 -1.74 -8.82 -4.21
C SER A 110 -2.59 -10.09 -4.24
N TYR A 111 -3.91 -9.98 -4.08
CA TYR A 111 -4.83 -11.11 -4.27
C TYR A 111 -4.78 -11.66 -5.69
N LEU A 112 -4.70 -10.77 -6.68
CA LEU A 112 -4.58 -11.18 -8.08
C LEU A 112 -3.29 -11.96 -8.34
N LEU A 113 -2.16 -11.48 -7.82
CA LEU A 113 -0.84 -12.11 -8.00
C LEU A 113 -0.77 -13.49 -7.35
N GLN A 114 -1.46 -13.74 -6.24
CA GLN A 114 -1.52 -15.08 -5.66
C GLN A 114 -2.21 -16.09 -6.59
N THR A 115 -3.17 -15.63 -7.39
CA THR A 115 -3.87 -16.49 -8.36
C THR A 115 -3.16 -16.51 -9.72
N TYR A 116 -2.58 -15.40 -10.11
CA TYR A 116 -1.93 -15.17 -11.41
C TYR A 116 -0.53 -14.56 -11.23
N PRO A 117 0.47 -15.33 -10.76
CA PRO A 117 1.80 -14.79 -10.41
C PRO A 117 2.56 -14.17 -11.59
N ASN A 118 2.19 -14.52 -12.81
CA ASN A 118 2.78 -13.98 -14.04
C ASN A 118 1.95 -12.83 -14.66
N ALA A 119 1.02 -12.24 -13.91
CA ALA A 119 0.22 -11.11 -14.38
C ALA A 119 1.11 -9.94 -14.78
N LYS A 120 0.65 -9.15 -15.75
CA LYS A 120 1.41 -8.03 -16.32
C LYS A 120 0.61 -6.75 -16.26
N PHE A 121 1.32 -5.64 -16.09
CA PHE A 121 0.82 -4.29 -16.26
C PHE A 121 1.70 -3.56 -17.29
N LYS A 122 1.10 -3.02 -18.36
CA LYS A 122 1.83 -2.36 -19.47
C LYS A 122 2.98 -3.21 -20.03
N GLY A 123 2.77 -4.53 -20.13
CA GLY A 123 3.76 -5.47 -20.66
C GLY A 123 4.88 -5.87 -19.69
N LYS A 124 4.95 -5.28 -18.50
CA LYS A 124 5.94 -5.59 -17.45
C LYS A 124 5.32 -6.46 -16.36
N SER A 125 6.14 -7.10 -15.53
CA SER A 125 5.66 -7.85 -14.36
C SER A 125 4.82 -6.95 -13.45
N LEU A 126 3.61 -7.38 -13.11
CA LEU A 126 2.74 -6.67 -12.17
C LEU A 126 3.36 -6.66 -10.76
N ASP A 127 3.97 -7.77 -10.35
CA ASP A 127 4.67 -7.89 -9.06
C ASP A 127 5.73 -6.80 -8.90
N LYS A 128 6.66 -6.69 -9.87
CA LYS A 128 7.68 -5.62 -9.86
C LYS A 128 7.10 -4.21 -9.92
N TYR A 129 5.95 -4.05 -10.56
CA TYR A 129 5.28 -2.76 -10.56
C TYR A 129 4.71 -2.44 -9.18
N CYS A 130 4.09 -3.41 -8.49
CA CYS A 130 3.65 -3.26 -7.11
C CYS A 130 4.81 -2.88 -6.19
N ASP A 131 5.97 -3.56 -6.30
CA ASP A 131 7.18 -3.20 -5.54
C ASP A 131 7.58 -1.73 -5.74
N SER A 132 7.49 -1.24 -6.99
CA SER A 132 7.82 0.17 -7.27
C SER A 132 6.84 1.15 -6.62
N VAL A 133 5.55 0.82 -6.58
CA VAL A 133 4.53 1.64 -5.90
C VAL A 133 4.74 1.59 -4.38
N ILE A 134 5.02 0.41 -3.82
CA ILE A 134 5.34 0.25 -2.39
C ILE A 134 6.57 1.10 -2.01
N ALA A 135 7.61 1.12 -2.85
CA ALA A 135 8.79 1.93 -2.59
C ALA A 135 8.48 3.44 -2.55
N VAL A 136 7.59 3.93 -3.43
CA VAL A 136 7.11 5.32 -3.40
C VAL A 136 6.34 5.61 -2.12
N ILE A 137 5.41 4.73 -1.72
CA ILE A 137 4.66 4.86 -0.47
C ILE A 137 5.60 4.88 0.73
N ALA A 138 6.54 3.92 0.81
CA ALA A 138 7.48 3.80 1.91
C ALA A 138 8.39 5.04 2.04
N SER A 139 8.73 5.70 0.93
CA SER A 139 9.55 6.92 0.97
C SER A 139 8.86 8.11 1.66
N ALA A 140 7.54 8.10 1.74
CA ALA A 140 6.72 9.13 2.39
C ALA A 140 6.45 8.86 3.88
N GLN A 141 6.89 7.71 4.40
CA GLN A 141 6.67 7.36 5.79
C GLN A 141 7.61 8.15 6.71
N GLU A 142 7.05 8.75 7.75
CA GLU A 142 7.84 9.48 8.75
C GLU A 142 8.64 8.52 9.64
N PRO A 143 9.73 8.97 10.29
CA PRO A 143 10.63 8.10 11.03
C PRO A 143 9.98 7.31 12.18
N ASP A 144 8.86 7.78 12.69
CA ASP A 144 8.07 7.12 13.75
C ASP A 144 6.99 6.19 13.20
N GLY A 145 6.93 6.01 11.87
CA GLY A 145 5.98 5.15 11.19
C GLY A 145 4.68 5.84 10.74
N TYR A 146 4.48 7.12 11.06
CA TYR A 146 3.31 7.85 10.59
C TYR A 146 3.33 8.01 9.07
N LEU A 147 2.18 7.85 8.43
CA LEU A 147 2.01 8.00 6.99
C LEU A 147 0.63 8.58 6.69
N PHE A 148 0.61 9.85 6.32
CA PHE A 148 -0.58 10.59 5.90
C PHE A 148 -0.15 11.80 5.08
N THR A 149 -0.12 11.65 3.75
CA THR A 149 0.52 12.65 2.88
C THR A 149 -0.22 13.97 2.85
N ALA A 150 -1.53 13.98 3.10
CA ALA A 150 -2.34 15.20 3.22
C ALA A 150 -1.82 16.18 4.29
N ARG A 151 -0.97 15.70 5.19
CA ARG A 151 -0.30 16.49 6.21
C ARG A 151 1.21 16.57 5.99
N THR A 152 1.86 15.45 5.69
CA THR A 152 3.33 15.37 5.63
C THR A 152 3.93 16.27 4.53
N GLN A 153 3.23 16.52 3.43
CA GLN A 153 3.70 17.39 2.35
C GLN A 153 3.90 18.85 2.79
N ASN A 154 3.08 19.32 3.74
CA ASN A 154 3.15 20.66 4.30
C ASN A 154 2.54 20.68 5.70
N PRO A 155 3.30 20.35 6.74
CA PRO A 155 2.77 20.27 8.11
C PRO A 155 2.26 21.62 8.67
N LYS A 156 2.68 22.74 8.10
CA LYS A 156 2.23 24.09 8.51
C LYS A 156 0.90 24.47 7.88
N GLU A 157 0.68 24.05 6.66
CA GLU A 157 -0.53 24.31 5.90
C GLU A 157 -1.00 22.98 5.24
N PRO A 158 -1.46 22.00 6.06
CA PRO A 158 -1.91 20.71 5.55
C PRO A 158 -3.21 20.86 4.75
N HIS A 159 -3.68 19.77 4.14
CA HIS A 159 -5.01 19.73 3.54
C HIS A 159 -6.06 20.22 4.56
N GLY A 160 -7.02 21.03 4.12
CA GLY A 160 -8.00 21.65 5.00
C GLY A 160 -8.80 20.69 5.89
N TRP A 161 -8.89 19.42 5.51
CA TRP A 161 -9.55 18.36 6.28
C TRP A 161 -8.59 17.56 7.17
N ALA A 162 -7.28 17.80 7.08
CA ALA A 162 -6.29 17.04 7.85
C ALA A 162 -6.04 17.57 9.27
N GLY A 163 -6.46 18.80 9.54
CA GLY A 163 -6.19 19.48 10.80
C GLY A 163 -4.72 19.88 10.96
N THR A 164 -4.41 20.60 12.02
CA THR A 164 -3.05 21.11 12.31
C THR A 164 -2.20 20.11 13.11
N LYS A 165 -2.83 19.14 13.76
CA LYS A 165 -2.18 18.08 14.54
C LYS A 165 -2.58 16.72 13.99
N ARG A 166 -1.72 15.72 14.19
CA ARG A 166 -2.06 14.34 13.87
C ARG A 166 -3.29 13.92 14.66
N TRP A 167 -4.19 13.20 14.01
CA TRP A 167 -5.41 12.61 14.59
C TRP A 167 -6.46 13.62 15.04
N GLU A 168 -6.25 14.91 14.78
CA GLU A 168 -7.14 15.98 15.28
C GLU A 168 -8.55 15.92 14.64
N MET A 169 -8.63 15.54 13.38
CA MET A 169 -9.86 15.57 12.59
C MET A 169 -10.40 14.16 12.25
N VAL A 170 -10.02 13.15 13.03
CA VAL A 170 -10.40 11.74 12.72
C VAL A 170 -11.89 11.48 12.84
N GLU A 171 -12.62 12.25 13.66
CA GLU A 171 -14.07 12.16 13.81
C GLU A 171 -14.82 12.91 12.71
N ASP A 172 -14.12 13.71 11.91
CA ASP A 172 -14.69 14.50 10.83
C ASP A 172 -14.25 13.95 9.46
N LEU A 173 -13.40 14.68 8.77
CA LEU A 173 -13.10 14.47 7.34
C LEU A 173 -11.65 14.02 7.05
N SER A 174 -10.76 13.92 8.07
CA SER A 174 -9.37 13.56 7.79
C SER A 174 -9.22 12.13 7.29
N HIS A 175 -10.01 11.23 7.81
CA HIS A 175 -9.95 9.78 7.49
C HIS A 175 -8.56 9.17 7.77
N GLU A 176 -7.78 9.71 8.72
CA GLU A 176 -6.44 9.19 9.06
C GLU A 176 -6.47 7.72 9.48
N PHE A 177 -7.42 7.33 10.35
CA PHE A 177 -7.59 5.91 10.72
C PHE A 177 -8.07 5.04 9.57
N TYR A 178 -8.86 5.60 8.66
CA TYR A 178 -9.27 4.89 7.45
C TYR A 178 -8.06 4.62 6.54
N ASN A 179 -7.21 5.63 6.34
CA ASN A 179 -5.95 5.49 5.60
C ASN A 179 -5.05 4.44 6.26
N LEU A 180 -4.86 4.52 7.58
CA LEU A 180 -4.05 3.56 8.34
C LEU A 180 -4.58 2.13 8.21
N GLY A 181 -5.91 1.95 8.32
CA GLY A 181 -6.52 0.63 8.20
C GLY A 181 -6.36 -0.03 6.82
N HIS A 182 -6.23 0.77 5.75
CA HIS A 182 -5.95 0.24 4.42
C HIS A 182 -4.44 0.06 4.13
N LEU A 183 -3.57 0.68 4.93
CA LEU A 183 -2.12 0.50 4.84
C LEU A 183 -1.69 -0.82 5.50
N CYS A 184 -2.33 -1.22 6.62
CA CYS A 184 -2.02 -2.44 7.38
C CYS A 184 -2.71 -3.69 6.83
#